data_b4e844b37c0f4b2d21514cc45c197f5a
#
_entry.id   b4e844b37c0f4b2d21514cc45c197f5a
#
_cell.length_a   1.000
_cell.length_b   1.000
_cell.length_c   1.000
_cell.angle_alpha   90.00
_cell.angle_beta   90.00
_cell.angle_gamma   90.00
#
_symmetry.space_group_name_H-M   'P 1'
#
loop_
_entity.id
_entity.type
_entity.pdbx_description
1 polymer ?
#
loop_
_entity_poly.entity_id
_entity_poly.type
_entity_poly.pdbx_seq_one_letter_code
_entity_poly.pdbx_strand_id
1 'polypeptide(L)'
;MSSCATELASYFPTERHPDNVAAALYGGFVGTYLNDLSAEDTSRKEIPLSEVLPAPAGGVDTGKAPPEPPIGIGHYMKFPWAKELKAIAIIPDFEVATAEARSVLPSSYSRADVVFNLQRIALLPSALGRSPPDADQIYLAMQDKVHQPYRKGLIPGLTEVLQSVTPKSHPGLCGICLSGAGPTILALATENFDAIAKAILDMFAKKNIKCDWKLLGPAEEGTTVTYS
;
A
#
# COMPACT_ATOMS: atom_id res chain seq x y z
N MET A 1 7.05 -1.89 -23.48
CA MET A 1 6.94 -0.84 -22.44
C MET A 1 6.62 -1.40 -21.04
N SER A 2 7.12 -2.56 -20.64
CA SER A 2 6.59 -3.23 -19.44
C SER A 2 7.55 -3.38 -18.27
N SER A 3 8.74 -2.82 -18.30
CA SER A 3 9.76 -3.24 -17.33
C SER A 3 10.25 -2.15 -16.36
N CYS A 4 10.14 -0.90 -16.73
CA CYS A 4 10.87 0.19 -16.06
C CYS A 4 10.56 0.40 -14.57
N ALA A 5 9.31 0.22 -14.14
CA ALA A 5 8.92 0.55 -12.76
C ALA A 5 9.26 -0.53 -11.76
N THR A 6 9.05 -1.77 -12.17
CA THR A 6 9.36 -2.92 -11.32
C THR A 6 10.87 -3.11 -11.23
N GLU A 7 11.57 -2.72 -12.28
CA GLU A 7 13.02 -2.65 -12.34
C GLU A 7 13.57 -1.55 -11.44
N LEU A 8 12.98 -0.35 -11.41
CA LEU A 8 13.33 0.71 -10.47
C LEU A 8 13.19 0.30 -9.01
N ALA A 9 12.15 -0.43 -8.65
CA ALA A 9 11.95 -0.90 -7.28
C ALA A 9 13.01 -1.93 -6.84
N SER A 10 13.60 -2.68 -7.78
CA SER A 10 14.67 -3.62 -7.48
C SER A 10 16.01 -2.93 -7.19
N TYR A 11 16.16 -1.67 -7.59
CA TYR A 11 17.35 -0.84 -7.32
C TYR A 11 17.40 -0.26 -5.91
N PHE A 12 16.28 -0.20 -5.20
CA PHE A 12 16.28 0.24 -3.80
C PHE A 12 16.62 -0.94 -2.88
N PRO A 13 17.87 -1.04 -2.40
CA PRO A 13 18.39 -2.27 -1.76
C PRO A 13 17.69 -2.64 -0.47
N THR A 14 16.98 -1.71 0.16
CA THR A 14 16.38 -1.92 1.47
C THR A 14 14.97 -2.49 1.42
N GLU A 15 14.27 -2.36 0.30
CA GLU A 15 12.83 -2.63 0.34
C GLU A 15 12.34 -3.72 -0.60
N ARG A 16 12.88 -3.88 -1.79
CA ARG A 16 12.46 -4.88 -2.81
C ARG A 16 10.94 -5.07 -2.91
N HIS A 17 10.18 -4.00 -2.66
CA HIS A 17 8.73 -3.98 -2.69
C HIS A 17 8.27 -3.04 -3.81
N PRO A 18 7.88 -3.58 -4.97
CA PRO A 18 7.51 -2.78 -6.14
C PRO A 18 6.10 -2.19 -6.06
N ASP A 19 5.33 -2.50 -5.02
CA ASP A 19 3.91 -2.20 -4.88
C ASP A 19 3.60 -0.70 -5.00
N ASN A 20 4.27 0.16 -4.25
CA ASN A 20 4.04 1.61 -4.31
C ASN A 20 4.48 2.21 -5.65
N VAL A 21 5.65 1.78 -6.14
CA VAL A 21 6.23 2.29 -7.40
C VAL A 21 5.37 1.86 -8.59
N ALA A 22 4.93 0.61 -8.62
CA ALA A 22 4.10 0.10 -9.70
C ALA A 22 2.73 0.80 -9.74
N ALA A 23 2.10 1.05 -8.59
CA ALA A 23 0.84 1.79 -8.54
C ALA A 23 1.00 3.23 -9.08
N ALA A 24 2.08 3.94 -8.73
CA ALA A 24 2.37 5.27 -9.22
C ALA A 24 2.63 5.31 -10.72
N LEU A 25 3.33 4.31 -11.26
CA LEU A 25 3.70 4.27 -12.67
C LEU A 25 2.59 3.80 -13.59
N TYR A 26 1.86 2.78 -13.19
CA TYR A 26 0.85 2.16 -14.06
C TYR A 26 -0.56 2.68 -13.82
N GLY A 27 -0.82 3.26 -12.67
CA GLY A 27 -2.16 3.63 -12.22
C GLY A 27 -3.05 2.43 -11.97
N GLY A 28 -4.24 2.67 -11.46
CA GLY A 28 -5.23 1.64 -11.16
C GLY A 28 -4.92 0.85 -9.89
N PHE A 29 -5.57 -0.28 -9.75
CA PHE A 29 -5.33 -1.26 -8.70
C PHE A 29 -4.40 -2.35 -9.26
N VAL A 30 -3.19 -2.44 -8.74
CA VAL A 30 -2.14 -3.32 -9.27
C VAL A 30 -1.64 -4.31 -8.24
N GLY A 31 -1.46 -5.54 -8.67
CA GLY A 31 -0.68 -6.54 -7.95
C GLY A 31 0.69 -6.70 -8.60
N THR A 32 1.71 -6.90 -7.79
CA THR A 32 3.09 -7.03 -8.25
C THR A 32 3.81 -8.18 -7.56
N TYR A 33 4.76 -8.78 -8.24
CA TYR A 33 5.75 -9.66 -7.62
C TYR A 33 7.09 -9.53 -8.33
N LEU A 34 8.15 -9.92 -7.64
CA LEU A 34 9.49 -10.02 -8.19
C LEU A 34 9.89 -11.49 -8.26
N ASN A 35 10.55 -11.87 -9.35
CA ASN A 35 11.28 -13.12 -9.42
C ASN A 35 12.52 -13.08 -8.51
N ASP A 36 13.07 -14.23 -8.20
CA ASP A 36 14.34 -14.32 -7.50
C ASP A 36 15.44 -13.65 -8.32
N LEU A 37 16.26 -12.85 -7.63
CA LEU A 37 17.44 -12.26 -8.23
C LEU A 37 18.52 -13.32 -8.39
N SER A 38 19.23 -13.27 -9.50
CA SER A 38 20.45 -14.09 -9.68
C SER A 38 21.54 -13.68 -8.68
N ALA A 39 22.50 -14.58 -8.44
CA ALA A 39 23.65 -14.23 -7.60
C ALA A 39 24.45 -13.07 -8.16
N GLU A 40 24.47 -12.91 -9.49
CA GLU A 40 25.12 -11.79 -10.19
C GLU A 40 24.36 -10.47 -9.93
N ASP A 41 23.02 -10.49 -10.00
CA ASP A 41 22.19 -9.31 -9.72
C ASP A 41 22.26 -8.89 -8.24
N THR A 42 22.36 -9.85 -7.32
CA THR A 42 22.53 -9.56 -5.89
C THR A 42 23.91 -9.04 -5.53
N SER A 43 24.91 -9.31 -6.34
CA SER A 43 26.29 -8.84 -6.13
C SER A 43 26.56 -7.45 -6.71
N ARG A 44 25.63 -6.85 -7.45
CA ARG A 44 25.76 -5.50 -7.99
C ARG A 44 25.93 -4.50 -6.84
N LYS A 45 26.98 -3.68 -6.94
CA LYS A 45 27.23 -2.62 -5.96
C LYS A 45 26.10 -1.61 -6.00
N GLU A 46 25.59 -1.27 -4.82
CA GLU A 46 24.69 -0.15 -4.66
C GLU A 46 25.38 1.13 -5.16
N ILE A 47 24.72 1.82 -6.09
CA ILE A 47 25.18 3.14 -6.50
C ILE A 47 24.42 4.15 -5.62
N PRO A 48 25.14 5.02 -4.88
CA PRO A 48 24.50 6.05 -4.09
C PRO A 48 23.54 6.90 -4.95
N LEU A 49 22.39 7.26 -4.40
CA LEU A 49 21.43 8.12 -5.08
C LEU A 49 22.07 9.43 -5.60
N SER A 50 23.03 9.96 -4.87
CA SER A 50 23.81 11.14 -5.27
C SER A 50 24.59 10.97 -6.59
N GLU A 51 24.84 9.72 -7.00
CA GLU A 51 25.55 9.44 -8.26
C GLU A 51 24.59 9.22 -9.45
N VAL A 52 23.31 9.01 -9.20
CA VAL A 52 22.31 8.74 -10.26
C VAL A 52 21.28 9.85 -10.41
N LEU A 53 21.12 10.71 -9.40
CA LEU A 53 20.23 11.86 -9.50
C LEU A 53 20.91 13.01 -10.26
N PRO A 54 20.18 13.71 -11.16
CA PRO A 54 20.72 14.91 -11.80
C PRO A 54 20.98 16.01 -10.77
N ALA A 55 21.96 16.87 -11.04
CA ALA A 55 22.36 17.95 -10.13
C ALA A 55 21.21 18.82 -9.58
N PRO A 56 20.17 19.20 -10.37
CA PRO A 56 19.00 19.94 -9.84
C PRO A 56 18.18 19.17 -8.79
N ALA A 57 18.29 17.84 -8.76
CA ALA A 57 17.62 16.98 -7.77
C ALA A 57 18.54 16.59 -6.59
N GLY A 58 19.68 17.31 -6.43
CA GLY A 58 20.62 17.08 -5.34
C GLY A 58 21.71 16.02 -5.63
N GLY A 59 21.78 15.52 -6.85
CA GLY A 59 22.86 14.63 -7.31
C GLY A 59 24.07 15.40 -7.82
N VAL A 60 25.16 14.67 -7.99
CA VAL A 60 26.38 15.15 -8.69
C VAL A 60 26.42 14.46 -10.04
N ASP A 61 26.50 15.24 -11.12
CA ASP A 61 26.69 14.67 -12.45
C ASP A 61 28.11 14.07 -12.53
N THR A 62 28.16 12.76 -12.46
CA THR A 62 29.40 11.99 -12.53
C THR A 62 29.75 11.58 -13.98
N GLY A 63 28.90 11.91 -14.95
CA GLY A 63 28.99 11.44 -16.33
C GLY A 63 28.83 9.92 -16.50
N LYS A 64 28.45 9.22 -15.45
CA LYS A 64 28.17 7.78 -15.47
C LYS A 64 26.69 7.54 -15.72
N ALA A 65 26.39 6.66 -16.65
CA ALA A 65 25.02 6.14 -16.79
C ALA A 65 24.67 5.26 -15.57
N PRO A 66 23.42 5.31 -15.07
CA PRO A 66 22.98 4.35 -14.08
C PRO A 66 23.13 2.93 -14.64
N PRO A 67 23.41 1.92 -13.80
CA PRO A 67 23.51 0.55 -14.26
C PRO A 67 22.17 0.11 -14.87
N GLU A 68 22.24 -0.71 -15.92
CA GLU A 68 21.03 -1.28 -16.51
C GLU A 68 20.33 -2.18 -15.48
N PRO A 69 19.01 -2.02 -15.30
CA PRO A 69 18.25 -2.87 -14.40
C PRO A 69 18.22 -4.32 -14.92
N PRO A 70 18.12 -5.33 -14.02
CA PRO A 70 17.92 -6.70 -14.44
C PRO A 70 16.59 -6.83 -15.17
N ILE A 71 16.59 -7.44 -16.35
CA ILE A 71 15.40 -7.58 -17.20
C ILE A 71 14.56 -8.77 -16.74
N GLY A 72 13.24 -8.60 -16.70
CA GLY A 72 12.28 -9.69 -16.50
C GLY A 72 12.11 -10.17 -15.06
N ILE A 73 12.62 -9.45 -14.06
CA ILE A 73 12.42 -9.81 -12.64
C ILE A 73 11.12 -9.26 -12.07
N GLY A 74 10.58 -8.20 -12.66
CA GLY A 74 9.40 -7.53 -12.16
C GLY A 74 8.15 -7.86 -12.97
N HIS A 75 7.08 -8.21 -12.28
CA HIS A 75 5.79 -8.51 -12.89
C HIS A 75 4.69 -7.68 -12.22
N TYR A 76 3.73 -7.24 -13.01
CA TYR A 76 2.54 -6.57 -12.51
C TYR A 76 1.30 -7.02 -13.27
N MET A 77 0.16 -6.87 -12.61
CA MET A 77 -1.16 -7.08 -13.19
C MET A 77 -2.10 -5.98 -12.67
N LYS A 78 -2.89 -5.38 -13.56
CA LYS A 78 -4.00 -4.52 -13.16
C LYS A 78 -5.22 -5.37 -12.85
N PHE A 79 -5.80 -5.12 -11.69
CA PHE A 79 -7.06 -5.72 -11.28
C PHE A 79 -8.22 -4.76 -11.53
N PRO A 80 -9.44 -5.28 -11.76
CA PRO A 80 -10.61 -4.43 -11.83
C PRO A 80 -10.90 -3.77 -10.47
N TRP A 81 -11.47 -2.58 -10.53
CA TRP A 81 -11.93 -1.83 -9.35
C TRP A 81 -13.36 -1.37 -9.60
N ALA A 82 -14.27 -1.68 -8.69
CA ALA A 82 -15.65 -1.24 -8.80
C ALA A 82 -15.72 0.29 -8.68
N LYS A 83 -16.34 0.95 -9.66
CA LYS A 83 -16.43 2.42 -9.73
C LYS A 83 -17.18 3.07 -8.57
N GLU A 84 -18.04 2.29 -7.92
CA GLU A 84 -18.80 2.69 -6.73
C GLU A 84 -17.91 2.79 -5.49
N LEU A 85 -16.82 2.04 -5.44
CA LEU A 85 -15.88 2.04 -4.32
C LEU A 85 -15.00 3.28 -4.34
N LYS A 86 -15.00 4.01 -3.23
CA LYS A 86 -14.06 5.09 -2.95
C LYS A 86 -13.25 4.76 -1.70
N ALA A 87 -12.07 5.34 -1.63
CA ALA A 87 -11.16 5.19 -0.52
C ALA A 87 -11.15 6.46 0.34
N ILE A 88 -11.46 6.31 1.60
CA ILE A 88 -11.32 7.33 2.63
C ILE A 88 -9.94 7.12 3.26
N ALA A 89 -8.99 8.00 2.95
CA ALA A 89 -7.66 7.98 3.55
C ALA A 89 -7.68 8.87 4.80
N ILE A 90 -7.45 8.29 5.97
CA ILE A 90 -7.28 9.02 7.24
C ILE A 90 -5.79 9.11 7.50
N ILE A 91 -5.28 10.32 7.65
CA ILE A 91 -3.84 10.65 7.70
C ILE A 91 -3.54 11.26 9.06
N PRO A 92 -3.07 10.47 10.04
CA PRO A 92 -2.63 10.99 11.33
C PRO A 92 -1.41 11.90 11.20
N ASP A 93 -1.36 12.95 12.03
CA ASP A 93 -0.28 13.96 12.07
C ASP A 93 0.93 13.45 12.88
N PHE A 94 1.45 12.28 12.50
CA PHE A 94 2.72 11.73 12.97
C PHE A 94 3.24 10.68 11.99
N GLU A 95 4.51 10.35 12.09
CA GLU A 95 5.16 9.37 11.23
C GLU A 95 5.45 8.07 12.00
N VAL A 96 5.34 6.95 11.30
CA VAL A 96 5.84 5.65 11.73
C VAL A 96 6.94 5.24 10.75
N ALA A 97 8.17 5.12 11.23
CA ALA A 97 9.28 4.71 10.37
C ALA A 97 9.04 3.29 9.81
N THR A 98 9.26 3.12 8.51
CA THR A 98 9.07 1.80 7.86
C THR A 98 9.90 0.71 8.52
N ALA A 99 11.12 1.04 8.95
CA ALA A 99 11.99 0.11 9.68
C ALA A 99 11.36 -0.33 11.02
N GLU A 100 10.74 0.60 11.76
CA GLU A 100 10.02 0.29 13.00
C GLU A 100 8.80 -0.58 12.73
N ALA A 101 7.99 -0.24 11.71
CA ALA A 101 6.83 -1.04 11.31
C ALA A 101 7.19 -2.46 10.85
N ARG A 102 8.44 -2.68 10.42
CA ARG A 102 8.97 -4.01 10.09
C ARG A 102 9.50 -4.75 11.30
N SER A 103 10.14 -4.05 12.24
CA SER A 103 10.76 -4.67 13.42
C SER A 103 9.77 -5.36 14.34
N VAL A 104 8.50 -4.96 14.33
CA VAL A 104 7.43 -5.58 15.13
C VAL A 104 6.84 -6.83 14.49
N LEU A 105 7.20 -7.15 13.25
CA LEU A 105 6.73 -8.37 12.58
C LEU A 105 7.50 -9.59 13.11
N PRO A 106 6.83 -10.72 13.38
CA PRO A 106 7.50 -11.92 13.82
C PRO A 106 8.31 -12.57 12.66
N SER A 107 9.34 -13.32 13.00
CA SER A 107 10.14 -14.07 12.03
C SER A 107 9.42 -15.30 11.46
N SER A 108 8.32 -15.73 12.08
CA SER A 108 7.51 -16.86 11.64
C SER A 108 6.05 -16.67 12.03
N TYR A 109 5.16 -17.29 11.27
CA TYR A 109 3.70 -17.23 11.48
C TYR A 109 3.13 -18.64 11.66
N SER A 110 2.01 -18.75 12.37
CA SER A 110 1.30 -20.02 12.47
C SER A 110 0.75 -20.43 11.09
N ARG A 111 0.69 -21.74 10.81
CA ARG A 111 0.03 -22.22 9.58
C ARG A 111 -1.40 -21.70 9.46
N ALA A 112 -2.14 -21.62 10.55
CA ALA A 112 -3.51 -21.14 10.55
C ALA A 112 -3.61 -19.67 10.10
N ASP A 113 -2.71 -18.80 10.56
CA ASP A 113 -2.70 -17.39 10.18
C ASP A 113 -2.26 -17.19 8.73
N VAL A 114 -1.28 -17.98 8.26
CA VAL A 114 -0.89 -17.97 6.84
C VAL A 114 -2.05 -18.40 5.95
N VAL A 115 -2.72 -19.52 6.25
CA VAL A 115 -3.90 -19.98 5.48
C VAL A 115 -5.00 -18.94 5.51
N PHE A 116 -5.26 -18.33 6.67
CA PHE A 116 -6.25 -17.26 6.82
C PHE A 116 -5.98 -16.09 5.85
N ASN A 117 -4.73 -15.62 5.76
CA ASN A 117 -4.36 -14.52 4.87
C ASN A 117 -4.39 -14.92 3.39
N LEU A 118 -3.86 -16.11 3.03
CA LEU A 118 -3.85 -16.58 1.64
C LEU A 118 -5.26 -16.71 1.06
N GLN A 119 -6.21 -17.24 1.83
CA GLN A 119 -7.61 -17.32 1.40
C GLN A 119 -8.21 -15.95 1.11
N ARG A 120 -7.91 -14.95 1.94
CA ARG A 120 -8.43 -13.59 1.82
C ARG A 120 -7.81 -12.82 0.68
N ILE A 121 -6.49 -12.89 0.55
CA ILE A 121 -5.81 -12.19 -0.55
C ILE A 121 -6.20 -12.77 -1.91
N ALA A 122 -6.48 -14.07 -2.00
CA ALA A 122 -6.96 -14.70 -3.23
C ALA A 122 -8.35 -14.19 -3.66
N LEU A 123 -9.20 -13.80 -2.71
CA LEU A 123 -10.56 -13.32 -2.99
C LEU A 123 -10.63 -11.79 -3.16
N LEU A 124 -9.75 -11.05 -2.48
CA LEU A 124 -9.82 -9.59 -2.38
C LEU A 124 -9.84 -8.88 -3.74
N PRO A 125 -8.98 -9.18 -4.73
CA PRO A 125 -9.02 -8.52 -6.03
C PRO A 125 -10.35 -8.71 -6.76
N SER A 126 -10.91 -9.91 -6.69
CA SER A 126 -12.21 -10.21 -7.30
C SER A 126 -13.36 -9.48 -6.58
N ALA A 127 -13.33 -9.42 -5.25
CA ALA A 127 -14.34 -8.73 -4.46
C ALA A 127 -14.33 -7.21 -4.71
N LEU A 128 -13.15 -6.60 -4.84
CA LEU A 128 -13.00 -5.17 -5.13
C LEU A 128 -13.37 -4.79 -6.56
N GLY A 129 -13.28 -5.73 -7.50
CA GLY A 129 -13.68 -5.51 -8.89
C GLY A 129 -15.15 -5.79 -9.19
N ARG A 130 -15.90 -6.37 -8.25
CA ARG A 130 -17.31 -6.72 -8.45
C ARG A 130 -18.21 -5.49 -8.36
N SER A 131 -19.11 -5.32 -9.32
CA SER A 131 -20.17 -4.30 -9.31
C SER A 131 -21.55 -4.97 -9.37
N PRO A 132 -22.49 -4.67 -8.43
CA PRO A 132 -22.27 -3.85 -7.25
C PRO A 132 -21.34 -4.53 -6.23
N PRO A 133 -20.59 -3.75 -5.43
CA PRO A 133 -19.73 -4.28 -4.39
C PRO A 133 -20.51 -5.01 -3.29
N ASP A 134 -19.96 -6.11 -2.80
CA ASP A 134 -20.47 -6.82 -1.63
C ASP A 134 -19.67 -6.39 -0.40
N ALA A 135 -20.28 -5.56 0.45
CA ALA A 135 -19.61 -4.96 1.60
C ALA A 135 -19.11 -6.01 2.61
N ASP A 136 -19.91 -7.03 2.88
CA ASP A 136 -19.52 -8.09 3.84
C ASP A 136 -18.36 -8.92 3.29
N GLN A 137 -18.38 -9.26 2.00
CA GLN A 137 -17.31 -10.00 1.35
C GLN A 137 -16.00 -9.22 1.35
N ILE A 138 -16.04 -7.93 0.99
CA ILE A 138 -14.86 -7.05 1.00
C ILE A 138 -14.32 -6.91 2.43
N TYR A 139 -15.20 -6.66 3.42
CA TYR A 139 -14.81 -6.53 4.82
C TYR A 139 -14.08 -7.77 5.34
N LEU A 140 -14.62 -8.95 5.03
CA LEU A 140 -14.02 -10.21 5.42
C LEU A 140 -12.70 -10.50 4.67
N ALA A 141 -12.62 -10.13 3.39
CA ALA A 141 -11.41 -10.30 2.58
C ALA A 141 -10.28 -9.34 2.97
N MET A 142 -10.60 -8.20 3.58
CA MET A 142 -9.61 -7.22 4.09
C MET A 142 -9.08 -7.54 5.50
N GLN A 143 -9.58 -8.60 6.15
CA GLN A 143 -9.04 -9.01 7.45
C GLN A 143 -7.63 -9.58 7.31
N ASP A 144 -6.75 -9.22 8.24
CA ASP A 144 -5.34 -9.59 8.21
C ASP A 144 -4.86 -10.12 9.58
N LYS A 145 -4.02 -11.15 9.53
CA LYS A 145 -3.38 -11.77 10.70
C LYS A 145 -1.85 -11.75 10.67
N VAL A 146 -1.27 -11.23 9.58
CA VAL A 146 0.20 -11.28 9.41
C VAL A 146 0.88 -9.92 9.50
N HIS A 147 0.15 -8.81 9.38
CA HIS A 147 0.71 -7.45 9.49
C HIS A 147 -0.01 -6.59 10.53
N GLN A 148 -1.30 -6.32 10.34
CA GLN A 148 -2.06 -5.39 11.18
C GLN A 148 -2.04 -5.74 12.68
N PRO A 149 -2.15 -7.01 13.11
CA PRO A 149 -2.13 -7.35 14.53
C PRO A 149 -0.85 -6.92 15.24
N TYR A 150 0.26 -6.89 14.54
CA TYR A 150 1.56 -6.51 15.08
C TYR A 150 1.80 -4.99 15.00
N ARG A 151 1.41 -4.37 13.90
CA ARG A 151 1.63 -2.94 13.64
C ARG A 151 0.67 -2.02 14.39
N LYS A 152 -0.54 -2.50 14.72
CA LYS A 152 -1.56 -1.68 15.39
C LYS A 152 -1.11 -1.09 16.73
N GLY A 153 -0.15 -1.71 17.41
CA GLY A 153 0.43 -1.19 18.65
C GLY A 153 1.26 0.07 18.49
N LEU A 154 1.76 0.34 17.27
CA LEU A 154 2.52 1.54 16.95
C LEU A 154 1.63 2.77 16.71
N ILE A 155 0.32 2.57 16.55
CA ILE A 155 -0.63 3.62 16.19
C ILE A 155 -1.70 3.69 17.28
N PRO A 156 -1.61 4.63 18.23
CA PRO A 156 -2.58 4.75 19.30
C PRO A 156 -4.00 4.97 18.76
N GLY A 157 -4.96 4.16 19.19
CA GLY A 157 -6.35 4.23 18.74
C GLY A 157 -6.69 3.33 17.55
N LEU A 158 -5.70 2.80 16.82
CA LEU A 158 -5.98 1.96 15.64
C LEU A 158 -6.75 0.69 16.00
N THR A 159 -6.45 0.06 17.13
CA THR A 159 -7.15 -1.15 17.58
C THR A 159 -8.65 -0.88 17.74
N GLU A 160 -9.01 0.21 18.41
CA GLU A 160 -10.40 0.62 18.62
C GLU A 160 -11.10 0.96 17.29
N VAL A 161 -10.40 1.64 16.39
CA VAL A 161 -10.91 1.96 15.05
C VAL A 161 -11.24 0.68 14.28
N LEU A 162 -10.28 -0.23 14.15
CA LEU A 162 -10.47 -1.48 13.40
C LEU A 162 -11.54 -2.40 13.99
N GLN A 163 -11.81 -2.31 15.29
CA GLN A 163 -12.83 -3.12 15.97
C GLN A 163 -14.24 -2.54 15.91
N SER A 164 -14.37 -1.21 15.92
CA SER A 164 -15.67 -0.53 16.06
C SER A 164 -16.22 0.01 14.73
N VAL A 165 -15.33 0.31 13.76
CA VAL A 165 -15.75 0.80 12.43
C VAL A 165 -15.96 -0.40 11.51
N THR A 166 -17.21 -0.83 11.40
CA THR A 166 -17.61 -2.04 10.65
C THR A 166 -18.77 -1.72 9.71
N PRO A 167 -19.06 -2.54 8.68
CA PRO A 167 -20.22 -2.34 7.82
C PRO A 167 -21.56 -2.29 8.61
N LYS A 168 -21.64 -3.00 9.73
CA LYS A 168 -22.84 -2.99 10.60
C LYS A 168 -23.01 -1.69 11.37
N SER A 169 -21.91 -1.09 11.84
CA SER A 169 -21.95 0.17 12.60
C SER A 169 -21.93 1.40 11.70
N HIS A 170 -21.42 1.28 10.48
CA HIS A 170 -21.26 2.39 9.52
C HIS A 170 -21.77 1.96 8.14
N PRO A 171 -23.05 2.18 7.84
CA PRO A 171 -23.64 1.85 6.53
C PRO A 171 -22.86 2.51 5.39
N GLY A 172 -22.63 1.75 4.33
CA GLY A 172 -21.80 2.17 3.18
C GLY A 172 -20.33 1.78 3.30
N LEU A 173 -19.82 1.50 4.51
CA LEU A 173 -18.46 0.96 4.67
C LEU A 173 -18.40 -0.47 4.09
N CYS A 174 -17.37 -0.72 3.28
CA CYS A 174 -17.07 -2.04 2.71
C CYS A 174 -15.83 -2.67 3.34
N GLY A 175 -14.90 -1.88 3.86
CA GLY A 175 -13.70 -2.40 4.47
C GLY A 175 -12.85 -1.32 5.12
N ILE A 176 -11.94 -1.72 6.02
CA ILE A 176 -11.01 -0.82 6.67
C ILE A 176 -9.72 -1.56 6.99
N CYS A 177 -8.60 -0.90 6.75
CA CYS A 177 -7.27 -1.46 7.03
C CYS A 177 -6.22 -0.37 7.28
N LEU A 178 -5.09 -0.80 7.82
CA LEU A 178 -3.88 0.00 7.84
C LEU A 178 -3.31 0.07 6.41
N SER A 179 -2.96 1.24 5.94
CA SER A 179 -2.34 1.43 4.62
C SER A 179 -0.82 1.20 4.72
N GLY A 180 -0.36 0.06 4.19
CA GLY A 180 1.07 -0.29 4.20
C GLY A 180 1.68 -0.34 5.60
N ALA A 181 2.75 0.42 5.82
CA ALA A 181 3.39 0.54 7.14
C ALA A 181 2.58 1.40 8.13
N GLY A 182 1.68 2.21 7.65
CA GLY A 182 0.95 3.22 8.39
C GLY A 182 1.70 4.57 8.43
N PRO A 183 1.25 5.54 9.25
CA PRO A 183 0.06 5.48 10.14
C PRO A 183 -1.28 5.68 9.39
N THR A 184 -1.26 5.94 8.10
CA THR A 184 -2.48 6.15 7.30
C THR A 184 -3.41 4.95 7.38
N ILE A 185 -4.70 5.21 7.59
CA ILE A 185 -5.76 4.21 7.54
C ILE A 185 -6.55 4.38 6.26
N LEU A 186 -6.91 3.28 5.63
CA LEU A 186 -7.72 3.25 4.43
C LEU A 186 -9.06 2.59 4.75
N ALA A 187 -10.16 3.33 4.59
CA ALA A 187 -11.50 2.79 4.64
C ALA A 187 -12.12 2.81 3.23
N LEU A 188 -12.66 1.69 2.79
CA LEU A 188 -13.34 1.57 1.50
C LEU A 188 -14.84 1.68 1.75
N ALA A 189 -15.51 2.52 0.97
CA ALA A 189 -16.95 2.74 1.12
C ALA A 189 -17.61 3.05 -0.23
N THR A 190 -18.94 2.88 -0.28
CA THR A 190 -19.76 3.23 -1.45
C THR A 190 -20.59 4.49 -1.22
N GLU A 191 -20.80 4.87 0.04
CA GLU A 191 -21.59 6.03 0.47
C GLU A 191 -21.20 6.47 1.89
N ASN A 192 -21.82 7.54 2.39
CA ASN A 192 -21.63 8.07 3.76
C ASN A 192 -20.19 8.40 4.13
N PHE A 193 -19.39 8.79 3.15
CA PHE A 193 -17.93 9.03 3.28
C PHE A 193 -17.59 9.99 4.42
N ASP A 194 -18.26 11.15 4.49
CA ASP A 194 -18.02 12.16 5.53
C ASP A 194 -18.32 11.63 6.93
N ALA A 195 -19.41 10.88 7.08
CA ALA A 195 -19.82 10.32 8.37
C ALA A 195 -18.83 9.25 8.85
N ILE A 196 -18.35 8.38 7.94
CA ILE A 196 -17.34 7.37 8.22
C ILE A 196 -16.02 8.05 8.58
N ALA A 197 -15.56 9.02 7.78
CA ALA A 197 -14.35 9.77 8.05
C ALA A 197 -14.42 10.45 9.43
N LYS A 198 -15.50 11.18 9.70
CA LYS A 198 -15.71 11.87 10.98
C LYS A 198 -15.67 10.90 12.16
N ALA A 199 -16.31 9.75 12.06
CA ALA A 199 -16.30 8.77 13.15
C ALA A 199 -14.88 8.32 13.50
N ILE A 200 -14.03 8.07 12.48
CA ILE A 200 -12.63 7.68 12.69
C ILE A 200 -11.83 8.85 13.27
N LEU A 201 -12.01 10.07 12.73
CA LEU A 201 -11.35 11.28 13.24
C LEU A 201 -11.67 11.55 14.72
N ASP A 202 -12.96 11.43 15.11
CA ASP A 202 -13.42 11.61 16.49
C ASP A 202 -12.77 10.57 17.43
N MET A 203 -12.49 9.37 16.96
CA MET A 203 -11.78 8.35 17.75
C MET A 203 -10.31 8.69 17.97
N PHE A 204 -9.62 9.18 16.96
CA PHE A 204 -8.24 9.67 17.10
C PHE A 204 -8.16 10.95 17.95
N ALA A 205 -9.11 11.85 17.83
CA ALA A 205 -9.18 13.06 18.64
C ALA A 205 -9.28 12.74 20.15
N LYS A 206 -9.96 11.65 20.55
CA LYS A 206 -9.98 11.18 21.95
C LYS A 206 -8.61 10.74 22.45
N LYS A 207 -7.67 10.43 21.56
CA LYS A 207 -6.27 10.10 21.89
C LYS A 207 -5.34 11.32 21.71
N ASN A 208 -5.89 12.52 21.50
CA ASN A 208 -5.15 13.76 21.19
C ASN A 208 -4.32 13.67 19.89
N ILE A 209 -4.74 12.85 18.95
CA ILE A 209 -4.11 12.73 17.63
C ILE A 209 -4.93 13.53 16.63
N LYS A 210 -4.28 14.48 15.97
CA LYS A 210 -4.84 15.19 14.83
C LYS A 210 -4.72 14.34 13.58
N CYS A 211 -5.74 14.36 12.76
CA CYS A 211 -5.75 13.65 11.48
C CYS A 211 -6.39 14.54 10.42
N ASP A 212 -5.83 14.49 9.22
CA ASP A 212 -6.50 14.93 8.01
C ASP A 212 -7.19 13.73 7.33
N TRP A 213 -8.08 14.01 6.38
CA TRP A 213 -8.67 12.96 5.56
C TRP A 213 -8.88 13.39 4.12
N LYS A 214 -8.89 12.41 3.22
CA LYS A 214 -9.14 12.62 1.79
C LYS A 214 -10.03 11.53 1.25
N LEU A 215 -10.95 11.91 0.34
CA LEU A 215 -11.71 10.96 -0.46
C LEU A 215 -10.99 10.77 -1.80
N LEU A 216 -10.63 9.52 -2.08
CA LEU A 216 -9.80 9.14 -3.21
C LEU A 216 -10.48 8.05 -4.04
N GLY A 217 -10.10 7.98 -5.31
CA GLY A 217 -10.32 6.82 -6.18
C GLY A 217 -9.00 6.43 -6.83
N PRO A 218 -8.82 5.19 -7.27
CA PRO A 218 -7.66 4.82 -8.05
C PRO A 218 -7.58 5.68 -9.32
N ALA A 219 -6.39 6.23 -9.60
CA ALA A 219 -6.14 6.91 -10.87
C ALA A 219 -6.12 5.86 -11.99
N GLU A 220 -6.86 6.07 -13.07
CA GLU A 220 -6.90 5.11 -14.18
C GLU A 220 -5.56 5.04 -14.92
N GLU A 221 -4.90 6.19 -15.03
CA GLU A 221 -3.58 6.33 -15.64
C GLU A 221 -2.51 6.56 -14.57
N GLY A 222 -1.33 6.03 -14.83
CA GLY A 222 -0.16 6.26 -14.00
C GLY A 222 0.59 7.54 -14.41
N THR A 223 1.90 7.51 -14.20
CA THR A 223 2.79 8.63 -14.56
C THR A 223 2.75 8.92 -16.05
N THR A 224 2.50 10.18 -16.41
CA THR A 224 2.58 10.68 -17.80
C THR A 224 3.80 11.58 -17.93
N VAL A 225 4.49 11.48 -19.09
CA VAL A 225 5.61 12.35 -19.44
C VAL A 225 5.17 13.28 -20.57
N THR A 226 5.22 14.59 -20.34
CA THR A 226 5.00 15.60 -21.35
C THR A 226 6.33 16.24 -21.75
N TYR A 227 6.59 16.28 -23.04
CA TYR A 227 7.76 16.99 -23.59
C TYR A 227 7.31 18.38 -24.02
N SER A 228 7.96 19.41 -23.49
CA SER A 228 7.78 20.82 -23.89
C SER A 228 8.86 21.23 -24.87
#